data_b7f325f28e05fe24b0975b08c83dd87a
#
_entry.id   b7f325f28e05fe24b0975b08c83dd87a
#
_cell.length_a   1.000
_cell.length_b   1.000
_cell.length_c   1.000
_cell.angle_alpha   90.00
_cell.angle_beta   90.00
_cell.angle_gamma   90.00
#
_symmetry.space_group_name_H-M   'P 1'
#
loop_
_entity.id
_entity.type
_entity.pdbx_description
1 polymer ?
#
loop_
_entity_poly.entity_id
_entity_poly.type
_entity_poly.pdbx_seq_one_letter_code
_entity_poly.pdbx_strand_id
1 'polypeptide(L)'
;MGYTVYIILVPMVMFLFIGLGSKWLRPRAAGLCGTLGMAVSALLSYLTAYRYFFVEGLERDAYRALTAWSAQWLRFSDTLHIDMGVLLDPISVMMLVVITTVSLMVHIYSFGYMKGERGFQRYYAFLSLFSFSMLGLVVATNIFQMYIFWELVGASSYLLIGFYYTKPAAIAASKKAFIVTRFADLGFLIGILILSFYTGTFDFGLLTADNASLAVTSLAGGSFLGLSAATWAMALLFMGAAGKSAMFPLHIWLPDAMEGPTPVSALIHAATMVVAGVYLIARMFPLYYFAAPDVLTLITYVGAFTALFAAVIAITQTDIKRVLAFSTISQIAYMMVALGVSGMGGHAGEGYTASMFHLFTHAFFKALLFLGAGAVIHAVHSNEMEAMGGLRKYLPVTHITFLVACFSIAGIPPFSGFFSKDEILSAAFGHDKFIFAVLLLVAGLTAFYMFRLYFRIFWGTERKYEVRPHEAPASMLVPLVFLA
;
A
#
# COMPACT_ATOMS: atom_id res chain seq x y z
N MET A 1 13.12 9.10 21.37
CA MET A 1 11.81 8.60 20.86
C MET A 1 11.52 7.10 21.16
N GLY A 2 12.03 6.50 22.23
CA GLY A 2 11.87 5.06 22.55
C GLY A 2 10.41 4.54 22.64
N TYR A 3 9.43 5.44 22.83
CA TYR A 3 8.02 5.05 22.86
C TYR A 3 7.48 4.59 21.48
N THR A 4 8.18 4.83 20.40
CA THR A 4 7.73 4.47 19.04
C THR A 4 7.59 2.97 18.83
N VAL A 5 8.27 2.16 19.63
CA VAL A 5 8.10 0.71 19.64
C VAL A 5 6.64 0.31 19.97
N TYR A 6 5.95 1.09 20.80
CA TYR A 6 4.53 0.82 21.14
C TYR A 6 3.58 1.02 19.96
N ILE A 7 3.95 1.83 18.95
CA ILE A 7 3.15 1.97 17.72
C ILE A 7 2.94 0.60 17.06
N ILE A 8 3.95 -0.24 17.11
CA ILE A 8 3.93 -1.59 16.52
C ILE A 8 3.38 -2.61 17.52
N LEU A 9 3.81 -2.54 18.77
CA LEU A 9 3.44 -3.55 19.77
C LEU A 9 1.95 -3.52 20.13
N VAL A 10 1.30 -2.35 20.13
CA VAL A 10 -0.13 -2.27 20.49
C VAL A 10 -1.01 -3.09 19.55
N PRO A 11 -0.92 -3.00 18.20
CA PRO A 11 -1.68 -3.88 17.31
C PRO A 11 -1.36 -5.36 17.49
N MET A 12 -0.11 -5.72 17.79
CA MET A 12 0.29 -7.09 18.09
C MET A 12 -0.42 -7.61 19.36
N VAL A 13 -0.41 -6.81 20.42
CA VAL A 13 -1.11 -7.16 21.67
C VAL A 13 -2.61 -7.32 21.42
N MET A 14 -3.22 -6.42 20.62
CA MET A 14 -4.64 -6.53 20.29
C MET A 14 -4.93 -7.78 19.46
N PHE A 15 -4.07 -8.16 18.52
CA PHE A 15 -4.18 -9.41 17.77
C PHE A 15 -4.21 -10.61 18.71
N LEU A 16 -3.25 -10.71 19.63
CA LEU A 16 -3.15 -11.81 20.59
C LEU A 16 -4.35 -11.83 21.55
N PHE A 17 -4.69 -10.67 22.10
CA PHE A 17 -5.79 -10.55 23.07
C PHE A 17 -7.14 -10.90 22.44
N ILE A 18 -7.47 -10.37 21.28
CA ILE A 18 -8.73 -10.65 20.59
C ILE A 18 -8.74 -12.08 20.03
N GLY A 19 -7.62 -12.53 19.45
CA GLY A 19 -7.50 -13.85 18.85
C GLY A 19 -7.66 -14.98 19.89
N LEU A 20 -6.88 -14.93 20.95
CA LEU A 20 -6.95 -15.90 22.05
C LEU A 20 -8.25 -15.78 22.86
N GLY A 21 -8.72 -14.54 23.06
CA GLY A 21 -9.96 -14.25 23.78
C GLY A 21 -11.24 -14.43 22.97
N SER A 22 -11.16 -14.84 21.70
CA SER A 22 -12.31 -14.87 20.76
C SER A 22 -13.51 -15.68 21.23
N LYS A 23 -13.32 -16.67 22.08
CA LYS A 23 -14.40 -17.49 22.68
C LYS A 23 -15.14 -16.78 23.81
N TRP A 24 -14.49 -15.85 24.51
CA TRP A 24 -15.03 -15.17 25.70
C TRP A 24 -15.43 -13.72 25.44
N LEU A 25 -14.78 -13.07 24.46
CA LEU A 25 -15.07 -11.70 24.11
C LEU A 25 -16.38 -11.60 23.30
N ARG A 26 -17.26 -10.69 23.72
CA ARG A 26 -18.43 -10.31 22.91
C ARG A 26 -17.96 -9.59 21.63
N PRO A 27 -18.67 -9.74 20.48
CA PRO A 27 -18.25 -9.10 19.22
C PRO A 27 -17.99 -7.59 19.36
N ARG A 28 -18.89 -6.85 20.01
CA ARG A 28 -18.71 -5.41 20.23
C ARG A 28 -17.46 -5.07 21.05
N ALA A 29 -17.14 -5.87 22.07
CA ALA A 29 -15.95 -5.66 22.90
C ALA A 29 -14.67 -5.91 22.09
N ALA A 30 -14.62 -6.96 21.28
CA ALA A 30 -13.48 -7.24 20.39
C ALA A 30 -13.26 -6.11 19.38
N GLY A 31 -14.33 -5.61 18.77
CA GLY A 31 -14.25 -4.45 17.87
C GLY A 31 -13.74 -3.19 18.57
N LEU A 32 -14.25 -2.89 19.76
CA LEU A 32 -13.80 -1.73 20.54
C LEU A 32 -12.32 -1.84 20.92
N CYS A 33 -11.88 -3.01 21.41
CA CYS A 33 -10.48 -3.24 21.74
C CYS A 33 -9.56 -3.04 20.54
N GLY A 34 -9.89 -3.64 19.38
CA GLY A 34 -9.10 -3.46 18.15
C GLY A 34 -9.04 -2.01 17.69
N THR A 35 -10.19 -1.32 17.71
CA THR A 35 -10.26 0.10 17.30
C THR A 35 -9.53 1.02 18.26
N LEU A 36 -9.67 0.81 19.58
CA LEU A 36 -8.94 1.60 20.59
C LEU A 36 -7.43 1.37 20.49
N GLY A 37 -6.99 0.11 20.32
CA GLY A 37 -5.58 -0.19 20.09
C GLY A 37 -5.05 0.55 18.85
N MET A 38 -5.80 0.53 17.74
CA MET A 38 -5.40 1.25 16.54
C MET A 38 -5.42 2.78 16.72
N ALA A 39 -6.36 3.31 17.52
CA ALA A 39 -6.40 4.74 17.87
C ALA A 39 -5.17 5.16 18.69
N VAL A 40 -4.73 4.33 19.63
CA VAL A 40 -3.49 4.58 20.39
C VAL A 40 -2.28 4.59 19.45
N SER A 41 -2.16 3.60 18.54
CA SER A 41 -1.07 3.59 17.55
C SER A 41 -1.10 4.81 16.64
N ALA A 42 -2.28 5.27 16.21
CA ALA A 42 -2.43 6.48 15.41
C ALA A 42 -2.00 7.73 16.18
N LEU A 43 -2.45 7.88 17.43
CA LEU A 43 -2.06 9.01 18.27
C LEU A 43 -0.53 9.07 18.45
N LEU A 44 0.11 7.94 18.76
CA LEU A 44 1.56 7.85 18.89
C LEU A 44 2.28 8.15 17.57
N SER A 45 1.72 7.75 16.43
CA SER A 45 2.27 8.05 15.10
C SER A 45 2.21 9.53 14.78
N TYR A 46 1.09 10.21 15.07
CA TYR A 46 0.97 11.67 14.92
C TYR A 46 1.92 12.43 15.85
N LEU A 47 2.05 11.97 17.10
CA LEU A 47 3.03 12.54 18.03
C LEU A 47 4.47 12.34 17.51
N THR A 48 4.77 11.17 16.95
CA THR A 48 6.08 10.89 16.36
C THR A 48 6.35 11.80 15.16
N ALA A 49 5.36 11.97 14.27
CA ALA A 49 5.47 12.87 13.13
C ALA A 49 5.72 14.32 13.57
N TYR A 50 4.96 14.82 14.54
CA TYR A 50 5.18 16.15 15.08
C TYR A 50 6.59 16.31 15.65
N ARG A 51 7.04 15.37 16.52
CA ARG A 51 8.40 15.43 17.12
C ARG A 51 9.49 15.29 16.08
N TYR A 52 9.31 14.41 15.10
CA TYR A 52 10.31 14.18 14.06
C TYR A 52 10.46 15.41 13.14
N PHE A 53 9.36 15.91 12.58
CA PHE A 53 9.43 17.00 11.61
C PHE A 53 9.69 18.38 12.21
N PHE A 54 9.32 18.62 13.47
CA PHE A 54 9.39 19.96 14.06
C PHE A 54 10.34 20.10 15.27
N VAL A 55 10.84 18.99 15.85
CA VAL A 55 11.64 19.06 17.09
C VAL A 55 12.97 18.34 16.99
N GLU A 56 13.00 17.07 16.60
CA GLU A 56 14.19 16.21 16.76
C GLU A 56 14.85 15.78 15.45
N GLY A 57 14.12 15.70 14.33
CA GLY A 57 14.61 15.12 13.07
C GLY A 57 15.37 16.08 12.18
N LEU A 58 15.15 17.39 12.32
CA LEU A 58 15.81 18.41 11.50
C LEU A 58 17.20 18.74 12.04
N GLU A 59 18.24 18.58 11.23
CA GLU A 59 19.62 18.96 11.55
C GLU A 59 20.26 19.67 10.34
N ARG A 60 20.70 20.93 10.52
CA ARG A 60 21.35 21.73 9.45
C ARG A 60 20.60 21.71 8.11
N ASP A 61 19.28 21.96 8.16
CA ASP A 61 18.37 22.00 7.01
C ASP A 61 18.12 20.66 6.30
N ALA A 62 18.52 19.53 6.91
CA ALA A 62 18.22 18.19 6.41
C ALA A 62 17.60 17.31 7.50
N TYR A 63 16.72 16.40 7.10
CA TYR A 63 16.17 15.41 8.02
C TYR A 63 17.12 14.21 8.13
N ARG A 64 17.51 13.87 9.36
CA ARG A 64 18.37 12.72 9.64
C ARG A 64 17.58 11.45 9.94
N ALA A 65 18.15 10.31 9.59
CA ALA A 65 17.65 9.03 10.05
C ALA A 65 17.95 8.81 11.52
N LEU A 66 16.95 8.40 12.31
CA LEU A 66 17.03 8.17 13.75
C LEU A 66 16.65 6.71 14.06
N THR A 67 17.56 5.95 14.66
CA THR A 67 17.21 4.65 15.23
C THR A 67 16.65 4.86 16.63
N ALA A 68 15.32 4.80 16.76
CA ALA A 68 14.62 5.08 18.02
C ALA A 68 14.75 3.94 19.03
N TRP A 69 14.89 2.72 18.57
CA TRP A 69 15.09 1.50 19.35
C TRP A 69 15.74 0.43 18.48
N SER A 70 16.63 -0.37 19.07
CA SER A 70 17.23 -1.54 18.41
C SER A 70 17.57 -2.60 19.45
N ALA A 71 17.40 -3.87 19.09
CA ALA A 71 17.83 -5.03 19.85
C ALA A 71 18.38 -6.11 18.91
N GLN A 72 19.56 -6.60 19.19
CA GLN A 72 20.18 -7.67 18.41
C GLN A 72 19.40 -8.97 18.59
N TRP A 73 18.97 -9.57 17.47
CA TRP A 73 18.19 -10.80 17.47
C TRP A 73 19.03 -12.01 17.03
N LEU A 74 19.65 -11.95 15.86
CA LEU A 74 20.49 -13.02 15.32
C LEU A 74 21.88 -12.49 14.96
N ARG A 75 22.91 -13.22 15.33
CA ARG A 75 24.29 -12.93 15.01
C ARG A 75 24.90 -14.07 14.22
N PHE A 76 25.35 -13.80 12.99
CA PHE A 76 26.03 -14.77 12.13
C PHE A 76 27.55 -14.62 12.20
N SER A 77 28.02 -13.38 12.26
CA SER A 77 29.43 -13.03 12.43
C SER A 77 29.55 -11.73 13.25
N ASP A 78 30.76 -11.21 13.42
CA ASP A 78 30.97 -9.92 14.08
C ASP A 78 30.43 -8.73 13.29
N THR A 79 30.36 -8.87 11.96
CA THR A 79 29.85 -7.82 11.06
C THR A 79 28.44 -8.11 10.54
N LEU A 80 28.07 -9.38 10.40
CA LEU A 80 26.76 -9.78 9.87
C LEU A 80 25.84 -10.21 11.01
N HIS A 81 24.89 -9.36 11.36
CA HIS A 81 23.86 -9.60 12.38
C HIS A 81 22.51 -9.02 11.92
N ILE A 82 21.46 -9.47 12.54
CA ILE A 82 20.10 -8.97 12.32
C ILE A 82 19.61 -8.37 13.62
N ASP A 83 19.31 -7.08 13.57
CA ASP A 83 18.70 -6.35 14.65
C ASP A 83 17.20 -6.20 14.37
N MET A 84 16.41 -6.25 15.43
CA MET A 84 15.02 -5.82 15.40
C MET A 84 14.96 -4.39 15.92
N GLY A 85 14.54 -3.45 15.08
CA GLY A 85 14.63 -2.05 15.44
C GLY A 85 13.52 -1.17 14.87
N VAL A 86 13.55 0.11 15.21
CA VAL A 86 12.63 1.15 14.73
C VAL A 86 13.47 2.28 14.14
N LEU A 87 13.45 2.37 12.81
CA LEU A 87 14.08 3.45 12.05
C LEU A 87 13.05 4.53 11.75
N LEU A 88 13.39 5.76 12.07
CA LEU A 88 12.60 6.96 11.78
C LEU A 88 13.35 7.84 10.80
N ASP A 89 12.75 8.07 9.65
CA ASP A 89 13.17 9.00 8.63
C ASP A 89 11.94 9.56 7.92
N PRO A 90 12.04 10.50 6.99
CA PRO A 90 10.87 11.15 6.38
C PRO A 90 9.85 10.17 5.81
N ILE A 91 10.30 9.13 5.09
CA ILE A 91 9.39 8.18 4.45
C ILE A 91 8.76 7.20 5.43
N SER A 92 9.50 6.74 6.46
CA SER A 92 8.94 5.85 7.48
C SER A 92 7.93 6.57 8.36
N VAL A 93 8.23 7.81 8.78
CA VAL A 93 7.31 8.62 9.60
C VAL A 93 6.05 8.98 8.83
N MET A 94 6.16 9.37 7.55
CA MET A 94 5.02 9.57 6.67
C MET A 94 4.16 8.29 6.59
N MET A 95 4.77 7.14 6.38
CA MET A 95 4.06 5.85 6.29
C MET A 95 3.41 5.45 7.60
N LEU A 96 4.02 5.74 8.76
CA LEU A 96 3.37 5.53 10.06
C LEU A 96 2.04 6.29 10.15
N VAL A 97 2.01 7.56 9.77
CA VAL A 97 0.79 8.38 9.75
C VAL A 97 -0.24 7.80 8.79
N VAL A 98 0.15 7.50 7.56
CA VAL A 98 -0.74 6.98 6.51
C VAL A 98 -1.37 5.64 6.93
N ILE A 99 -0.54 4.68 7.34
CA ILE A 99 -1.01 3.33 7.71
C ILE A 99 -1.94 3.38 8.91
N THR A 100 -1.56 4.11 9.97
CA THR A 100 -2.36 4.14 11.19
C THR A 100 -3.68 4.88 11.00
N THR A 101 -3.69 5.96 10.19
CA THR A 101 -4.92 6.70 9.86
C THR A 101 -5.89 5.83 9.07
N VAL A 102 -5.44 5.24 7.97
CA VAL A 102 -6.30 4.41 7.13
C VAL A 102 -6.77 3.16 7.90
N SER A 103 -5.86 2.50 8.66
CA SER A 103 -6.24 1.35 9.48
C SER A 103 -7.28 1.72 10.53
N LEU A 104 -7.15 2.87 11.20
CA LEU A 104 -8.14 3.35 12.17
C LEU A 104 -9.50 3.59 11.51
N MET A 105 -9.54 4.25 10.35
CA MET A 105 -10.78 4.46 9.60
C MET A 105 -11.43 3.14 9.19
N VAL A 106 -10.64 2.16 8.76
CA VAL A 106 -11.13 0.82 8.42
C VAL A 106 -11.67 0.09 9.66
N HIS A 107 -11.03 0.19 10.82
CA HIS A 107 -11.53 -0.40 12.08
C HIS A 107 -12.88 0.21 12.47
N ILE A 108 -13.03 1.54 12.42
CA ILE A 108 -14.28 2.24 12.71
C ILE A 108 -15.38 1.83 11.70
N TYR A 109 -15.08 1.83 10.41
CA TYR A 109 -16.01 1.44 9.35
C TYR A 109 -16.54 0.02 9.53
N SER A 110 -15.66 -0.89 9.94
CA SER A 110 -15.97 -2.32 10.09
C SER A 110 -17.00 -2.63 11.17
N PHE A 111 -17.24 -1.73 12.13
CA PHE A 111 -18.33 -1.88 13.09
C PHE A 111 -19.72 -1.96 12.41
N GLY A 112 -19.93 -1.13 11.40
CA GLY A 112 -21.18 -1.14 10.63
C GLY A 112 -21.19 -2.27 9.60
N TYR A 113 -20.14 -2.35 8.79
CA TYR A 113 -20.07 -3.25 7.65
C TYR A 113 -20.08 -4.74 8.05
N MET A 114 -19.34 -5.12 9.10
CA MET A 114 -19.23 -6.51 9.58
C MET A 114 -20.25 -6.89 10.65
N LYS A 115 -21.25 -6.02 10.91
CA LYS A 115 -22.27 -6.26 11.93
C LYS A 115 -23.09 -7.52 11.61
N GLY A 116 -23.09 -8.50 12.53
CA GLY A 116 -23.81 -9.76 12.36
C GLY A 116 -23.03 -10.86 11.62
N GLU A 117 -21.86 -10.55 11.06
CA GLU A 117 -21.03 -11.54 10.38
C GLU A 117 -20.42 -12.57 11.34
N ARG A 118 -20.39 -13.83 10.91
CA ARG A 118 -19.72 -14.91 11.66
C ARG A 118 -18.21 -14.68 11.69
N GLY A 119 -17.60 -14.75 12.89
CA GLY A 119 -16.16 -14.55 13.04
C GLY A 119 -15.75 -13.09 13.17
N PHE A 120 -16.64 -12.20 13.61
CA PHE A 120 -16.37 -10.79 13.85
C PHE A 120 -15.09 -10.57 14.70
N GLN A 121 -14.90 -11.34 15.78
CA GLN A 121 -13.70 -11.27 16.61
C GLN A 121 -12.46 -11.66 15.83
N ARG A 122 -12.50 -12.77 15.06
CA ARG A 122 -11.41 -13.22 14.19
C ARG A 122 -11.05 -12.17 13.14
N TYR A 123 -12.05 -11.48 12.60
CA TYR A 123 -11.83 -10.38 11.65
C TYR A 123 -11.00 -9.25 12.28
N TYR A 124 -11.36 -8.77 13.47
CA TYR A 124 -10.60 -7.72 14.16
C TYR A 124 -9.20 -8.17 14.59
N ALA A 125 -9.04 -9.44 14.99
CA ALA A 125 -7.72 -9.98 15.23
C ALA A 125 -6.84 -9.95 13.98
N PHE A 126 -7.36 -10.38 12.83
CA PHE A 126 -6.60 -10.35 11.56
C PHE A 126 -6.30 -8.94 11.06
N LEU A 127 -7.21 -7.98 11.26
CA LEU A 127 -6.94 -6.57 10.97
C LEU A 127 -5.78 -6.03 11.82
N SER A 128 -5.78 -6.36 13.12
CA SER A 128 -4.71 -5.95 14.04
C SER A 128 -3.37 -6.59 13.66
N LEU A 129 -3.35 -7.88 13.30
CA LEU A 129 -2.16 -8.58 12.80
C LEU A 129 -1.63 -7.94 11.52
N PHE A 130 -2.51 -7.59 10.58
CA PHE A 130 -2.12 -6.98 9.34
C PHE A 130 -1.53 -5.57 9.55
N SER A 131 -2.14 -4.77 10.44
CA SER A 131 -1.62 -3.45 10.82
C SER A 131 -0.25 -3.57 11.51
N PHE A 132 -0.08 -4.51 12.43
CA PHE A 132 1.21 -4.83 13.06
C PHE A 132 2.27 -5.16 12.01
N SER A 133 1.94 -6.03 11.06
CA SER A 133 2.86 -6.49 10.02
C SER A 133 3.33 -5.32 9.14
N MET A 134 2.41 -4.45 8.75
CA MET A 134 2.74 -3.34 7.87
C MET A 134 3.52 -2.23 8.60
N LEU A 135 3.18 -1.95 9.85
CA LEU A 135 3.93 -1.00 10.69
C LEU A 135 5.36 -1.48 10.93
N GLY A 136 5.55 -2.77 11.24
CA GLY A 136 6.89 -3.35 11.41
C GLY A 136 7.73 -3.33 10.13
N LEU A 137 7.09 -3.47 8.96
CA LEU A 137 7.76 -3.36 7.66
C LEU A 137 8.34 -1.96 7.43
N VAL A 138 7.55 -0.91 7.66
CA VAL A 138 7.97 0.46 7.30
C VAL A 138 9.00 1.05 8.25
N VAL A 139 9.11 0.57 9.48
CA VAL A 139 10.10 1.04 10.45
C VAL A 139 11.32 0.15 10.56
N ALA A 140 11.45 -0.87 9.72
CA ALA A 140 12.58 -1.79 9.74
C ALA A 140 13.93 -1.04 9.63
N THR A 141 14.91 -1.42 10.44
CA THR A 141 16.27 -0.88 10.42
C THR A 141 17.15 -1.54 9.38
N ASN A 142 16.79 -2.73 8.95
CA ASN A 142 17.54 -3.51 7.99
C ASN A 142 16.61 -4.27 7.03
N ILE A 143 17.18 -4.69 5.89
CA ILE A 143 16.42 -5.32 4.82
C ILE A 143 15.87 -6.70 5.22
N PHE A 144 16.53 -7.42 6.12
CA PHE A 144 16.08 -8.74 6.57
C PHE A 144 14.90 -8.62 7.53
N GLN A 145 14.93 -7.65 8.46
CA GLN A 145 13.75 -7.32 9.29
C GLN A 145 12.57 -6.94 8.39
N MET A 146 12.80 -6.09 7.37
CA MET A 146 11.76 -5.74 6.40
C MET A 146 11.21 -7.00 5.72
N TYR A 147 12.05 -7.95 5.33
CA TYR A 147 11.63 -9.21 4.72
C TYR A 147 10.75 -10.05 5.66
N ILE A 148 11.08 -10.16 6.94
CA ILE A 148 10.24 -10.87 7.92
C ILE A 148 8.82 -10.28 7.97
N PHE A 149 8.72 -8.96 8.10
CA PHE A 149 7.42 -8.28 8.12
C PHE A 149 6.72 -8.31 6.76
N TRP A 150 7.47 -8.32 5.66
CA TRP A 150 6.96 -8.53 4.31
C TRP A 150 6.25 -9.86 4.14
N GLU A 151 6.84 -10.92 4.67
CA GLU A 151 6.29 -12.24 4.73
C GLU A 151 5.01 -12.28 5.60
N LEU A 152 5.03 -11.59 6.73
CA LEU A 152 3.91 -11.51 7.65
C LEU A 152 2.73 -10.71 7.05
N VAL A 153 2.99 -9.65 6.28
CA VAL A 153 1.97 -8.94 5.47
C VAL A 153 1.32 -9.91 4.48
N GLY A 154 2.10 -10.75 3.81
CA GLY A 154 1.58 -11.80 2.92
C GLY A 154 0.69 -12.81 3.63
N ALA A 155 1.11 -13.30 4.79
CA ALA A 155 0.35 -14.27 5.60
C ALA A 155 -0.96 -13.65 6.15
N SER A 156 -0.89 -12.43 6.68
CA SER A 156 -2.07 -11.75 7.21
C SER A 156 -3.07 -11.37 6.11
N SER A 157 -2.59 -10.98 4.92
CA SER A 157 -3.46 -10.74 3.76
C SER A 157 -4.16 -12.02 3.28
N TYR A 158 -3.47 -13.16 3.28
CA TYR A 158 -4.05 -14.46 2.99
C TYR A 158 -5.24 -14.77 3.92
N LEU A 159 -5.09 -14.53 5.22
CA LEU A 159 -6.15 -14.74 6.22
C LEU A 159 -7.34 -13.79 6.02
N LEU A 160 -7.08 -12.56 5.60
CA LEU A 160 -8.11 -11.55 5.37
C LEU A 160 -8.85 -11.75 4.03
N ILE A 161 -8.15 -12.06 2.94
CA ILE A 161 -8.78 -12.38 1.65
C ILE A 161 -9.62 -13.64 1.77
N GLY A 162 -9.10 -14.68 2.45
CA GLY A 162 -9.79 -15.93 2.74
C GLY A 162 -10.73 -15.88 3.94
N PHE A 163 -11.15 -14.69 4.40
CA PHE A 163 -12.01 -14.56 5.57
C PHE A 163 -13.29 -15.39 5.46
N TYR A 164 -13.92 -15.39 4.30
CA TYR A 164 -15.07 -16.23 3.97
C TYR A 164 -14.64 -17.63 3.52
N TYR A 165 -13.91 -18.34 4.37
CA TYR A 165 -13.29 -19.64 4.10
C TYR A 165 -14.27 -20.78 3.73
N THR A 166 -15.58 -20.53 3.82
CA THR A 166 -16.62 -21.45 3.32
C THR A 166 -16.98 -21.22 1.85
N LYS A 167 -16.56 -20.08 1.27
CA LYS A 167 -16.79 -19.76 -0.15
C LYS A 167 -15.62 -20.27 -0.99
N PRO A 168 -15.84 -21.17 -1.97
CA PRO A 168 -14.77 -21.69 -2.83
C PRO A 168 -13.99 -20.59 -3.56
N ALA A 169 -14.66 -19.53 -4.00
CA ALA A 169 -14.03 -18.39 -4.67
C ALA A 169 -13.03 -17.67 -3.74
N ALA A 170 -13.39 -17.41 -2.48
CA ALA A 170 -12.51 -16.76 -1.50
C ALA A 170 -11.30 -17.65 -1.15
N ILE A 171 -11.49 -18.99 -1.07
CA ILE A 171 -10.39 -19.94 -0.87
C ILE A 171 -9.42 -19.90 -2.06
N ALA A 172 -9.94 -19.93 -3.29
CA ALA A 172 -9.12 -19.90 -4.50
C ALA A 172 -8.36 -18.57 -4.62
N ALA A 173 -9.03 -17.45 -4.35
CA ALA A 173 -8.46 -16.11 -4.38
C ALA A 173 -7.32 -15.95 -3.36
N SER A 174 -7.52 -16.37 -2.11
CA SER A 174 -6.51 -16.27 -1.07
C SER A 174 -5.28 -17.14 -1.37
N LYS A 175 -5.48 -18.38 -1.84
CA LYS A 175 -4.39 -19.26 -2.29
C LYS A 175 -3.61 -18.65 -3.45
N LYS A 176 -4.30 -18.12 -4.48
CA LYS A 176 -3.66 -17.47 -5.61
C LYS A 176 -2.83 -16.27 -5.19
N ALA A 177 -3.39 -15.39 -4.35
CA ALA A 177 -2.67 -14.23 -3.83
C ALA A 177 -1.41 -14.66 -3.08
N PHE A 178 -1.51 -15.66 -2.21
CA PHE A 178 -0.39 -16.18 -1.44
C PHE A 178 0.69 -16.78 -2.34
N ILE A 179 0.34 -17.67 -3.27
CA ILE A 179 1.31 -18.37 -4.14
C ILE A 179 2.04 -17.37 -5.04
N VAL A 180 1.33 -16.44 -5.70
CA VAL A 180 1.93 -15.47 -6.62
C VAL A 180 2.89 -14.53 -5.87
N THR A 181 2.48 -14.02 -4.71
CA THR A 181 3.36 -13.15 -3.92
C THR A 181 4.55 -13.90 -3.34
N ARG A 182 4.40 -15.16 -2.90
CA ARG A 182 5.51 -15.99 -2.41
C ARG A 182 6.55 -16.31 -3.48
N PHE A 183 6.11 -16.57 -4.71
CA PHE A 183 7.03 -16.73 -5.82
C PHE A 183 7.89 -15.47 -6.04
N ALA A 184 7.29 -14.30 -5.95
CA ALA A 184 8.02 -13.04 -6.03
C ALA A 184 8.94 -12.82 -4.82
N ASP A 185 8.48 -13.18 -3.62
CA ASP A 185 9.23 -13.05 -2.36
C ASP A 185 10.48 -13.93 -2.34
N LEU A 186 10.49 -15.07 -3.06
CA LEU A 186 11.72 -15.88 -3.28
C LEU A 186 12.78 -15.07 -4.01
N GLY A 187 12.40 -14.33 -5.07
CA GLY A 187 13.33 -13.43 -5.75
C GLY A 187 13.87 -12.36 -4.79
N PHE A 188 12.99 -11.76 -3.99
CA PHE A 188 13.39 -10.77 -2.97
C PHE A 188 14.46 -11.36 -2.01
N LEU A 189 14.23 -12.57 -1.49
CA LEU A 189 15.17 -13.24 -0.59
C LEU A 189 16.54 -13.47 -1.27
N ILE A 190 16.55 -13.97 -2.50
CA ILE A 190 17.78 -14.19 -3.24
C ILE A 190 18.53 -12.87 -3.44
N GLY A 191 17.82 -11.78 -3.77
CA GLY A 191 18.39 -10.44 -3.87
C GLY A 191 19.04 -9.95 -2.57
N ILE A 192 18.39 -10.19 -1.42
CA ILE A 192 18.95 -9.91 -0.09
C ILE A 192 20.23 -10.71 0.16
N LEU A 193 20.24 -12.00 -0.19
CA LEU A 193 21.39 -12.87 0.01
C LEU A 193 22.57 -12.44 -0.86
N ILE A 194 22.35 -12.03 -2.12
CA ILE A 194 23.41 -11.48 -2.98
C ILE A 194 23.95 -10.20 -2.36
N LEU A 195 23.08 -9.27 -1.95
CA LEU A 195 23.50 -8.03 -1.29
C LEU A 195 24.36 -8.32 -0.07
N SER A 196 23.89 -9.13 0.86
CA SER A 196 24.59 -9.42 2.11
C SER A 196 25.90 -10.16 1.90
N PHE A 197 25.99 -11.03 0.88
CA PHE A 197 27.22 -11.74 0.55
C PHE A 197 28.33 -10.78 0.13
N TYR A 198 28.03 -9.79 -0.72
CA TYR A 198 29.03 -8.84 -1.19
C TYR A 198 29.29 -7.69 -0.21
N THR A 199 28.29 -7.21 0.50
CA THR A 199 28.43 -6.02 1.38
C THR A 199 28.72 -6.37 2.83
N GLY A 200 28.48 -7.62 3.26
CA GLY A 200 28.66 -8.06 4.64
C GLY A 200 27.66 -7.45 5.63
N THR A 201 26.56 -6.83 5.18
CA THR A 201 25.60 -6.17 6.03
C THR A 201 24.18 -6.28 5.50
N PHE A 202 23.18 -6.15 6.41
CA PHE A 202 21.75 -5.97 6.11
C PHE A 202 21.25 -4.56 6.42
N ASP A 203 22.02 -3.75 7.14
CA ASP A 203 21.62 -2.47 7.71
C ASP A 203 21.40 -1.41 6.64
N PHE A 204 20.22 -0.73 6.68
CA PHE A 204 19.90 0.33 5.73
C PHE A 204 20.84 1.53 5.87
N GLY A 205 21.23 1.89 7.11
CA GLY A 205 22.11 3.01 7.34
C GLY A 205 23.47 2.82 6.67
N LEU A 206 23.99 1.56 6.61
CA LEU A 206 25.24 1.25 5.92
C LEU A 206 25.03 1.08 4.40
N LEU A 207 23.96 0.42 3.97
CA LEU A 207 23.69 0.16 2.55
C LEU A 207 23.39 1.43 1.75
N THR A 208 22.76 2.43 2.36
CA THR A 208 22.32 3.66 1.69
C THR A 208 23.12 4.92 2.07
N ALA A 209 24.11 4.78 2.99
CA ALA A 209 25.00 5.88 3.40
C ALA A 209 25.91 6.32 2.24
N ASP A 210 26.34 7.56 2.29
CA ASP A 210 27.33 8.14 1.36
C ASP A 210 27.09 7.74 -0.11
N ASN A 211 25.85 7.91 -0.56
CA ASN A 211 25.43 7.57 -1.92
C ASN A 211 25.62 6.07 -2.24
N ALA A 212 25.35 5.19 -1.26
CA ALA A 212 25.52 3.74 -1.38
C ALA A 212 26.95 3.29 -1.72
N SER A 213 27.95 4.05 -1.32
CA SER A 213 29.37 3.80 -1.68
C SER A 213 29.85 2.40 -1.33
N LEU A 214 29.44 1.86 -0.16
CA LEU A 214 29.75 0.49 0.26
C LEU A 214 29.23 -0.53 -0.75
N ALA A 215 27.97 -0.45 -1.14
CA ALA A 215 27.36 -1.38 -2.06
C ALA A 215 27.92 -1.24 -3.47
N VAL A 216 28.13 0.00 -3.96
CA VAL A 216 28.72 0.29 -5.28
C VAL A 216 30.11 -0.36 -5.36
N THR A 217 30.96 -0.16 -4.35
CA THR A 217 32.31 -0.67 -4.33
C THR A 217 32.34 -2.21 -4.20
N SER A 218 31.54 -2.76 -3.29
CA SER A 218 31.53 -4.19 -3.00
C SER A 218 30.95 -5.05 -4.12
N LEU A 219 29.93 -4.53 -4.83
CA LEU A 219 29.26 -5.25 -5.92
C LEU A 219 29.95 -5.09 -7.28
N ALA A 220 30.92 -4.17 -7.40
CA ALA A 220 31.58 -3.86 -8.68
C ALA A 220 32.37 -5.05 -9.27
N GLY A 221 32.90 -5.94 -8.43
CA GLY A 221 33.70 -7.09 -8.88
C GLY A 221 32.93 -8.35 -9.24
N GLY A 222 31.62 -8.39 -8.97
CA GLY A 222 30.79 -9.57 -9.20
C GLY A 222 30.05 -9.53 -10.53
N SER A 223 30.08 -10.60 -11.31
CA SER A 223 29.25 -10.74 -12.52
C SER A 223 28.79 -12.19 -12.69
N PHE A 224 27.56 -12.35 -13.23
CA PHE A 224 26.95 -13.65 -13.55
C PHE A 224 26.06 -13.51 -14.78
N LEU A 225 26.20 -14.41 -15.75
CA LEU A 225 25.46 -14.39 -17.03
C LEU A 225 25.52 -13.02 -17.76
N GLY A 226 26.64 -12.32 -17.69
CA GLY A 226 26.84 -11.05 -18.37
C GLY A 226 26.24 -9.82 -17.68
N LEU A 227 25.61 -9.98 -16.51
CA LEU A 227 25.08 -8.90 -15.69
C LEU A 227 25.90 -8.74 -14.40
N SER A 228 25.96 -7.52 -13.87
CA SER A 228 26.63 -7.25 -12.61
C SER A 228 25.89 -7.87 -11.42
N ALA A 229 26.59 -8.14 -10.32
CA ALA A 229 25.98 -8.59 -9.09
C ALA A 229 24.95 -7.56 -8.55
N ALA A 230 25.23 -6.27 -8.75
CA ALA A 230 24.31 -5.19 -8.42
C ALA A 230 23.01 -5.30 -9.22
N THR A 231 23.10 -5.44 -10.55
CA THR A 231 21.91 -5.61 -11.42
C THR A 231 21.09 -6.82 -10.99
N TRP A 232 21.71 -7.96 -10.71
CA TRP A 232 21.00 -9.15 -10.24
C TRP A 232 20.31 -8.92 -8.90
N ALA A 233 21.03 -8.39 -7.91
CA ALA A 233 20.47 -8.13 -6.59
C ALA A 233 19.26 -7.19 -6.69
N MET A 234 19.41 -6.05 -7.39
CA MET A 234 18.38 -5.03 -7.48
C MET A 234 17.20 -5.46 -8.35
N ALA A 235 17.40 -6.23 -9.42
CA ALA A 235 16.32 -6.80 -10.23
C ALA A 235 15.50 -7.84 -9.43
N LEU A 236 16.16 -8.65 -8.61
CA LEU A 236 15.49 -9.62 -7.75
C LEU A 236 14.73 -8.95 -6.58
N LEU A 237 15.26 -7.86 -6.03
CA LEU A 237 14.51 -7.01 -5.10
C LEU A 237 13.25 -6.43 -5.77
N PHE A 238 13.39 -5.93 -7.01
CA PHE A 238 12.25 -5.45 -7.80
C PHE A 238 11.22 -6.55 -8.08
N MET A 239 11.65 -7.80 -8.30
CA MET A 239 10.72 -8.92 -8.45
C MET A 239 9.80 -9.07 -7.22
N GLY A 240 10.34 -8.98 -6.00
CA GLY A 240 9.57 -8.95 -4.76
C GLY A 240 8.62 -7.76 -4.69
N ALA A 241 9.13 -6.57 -5.02
CA ALA A 241 8.32 -5.34 -5.10
C ALA A 241 7.18 -5.49 -6.11
N ALA A 242 7.46 -6.01 -7.31
CA ALA A 242 6.48 -6.23 -8.37
C ALA A 242 5.37 -7.20 -7.95
N GLY A 243 5.70 -8.24 -7.16
CA GLY A 243 4.73 -9.19 -6.64
C GLY A 243 3.71 -8.56 -5.71
N LYS A 244 4.15 -7.81 -4.68
CA LYS A 244 3.25 -7.11 -3.74
C LYS A 244 2.50 -5.96 -4.40
N SER A 245 3.18 -5.20 -5.27
CA SER A 245 2.60 -4.06 -6.00
C SER A 245 1.80 -4.46 -7.23
N ALA A 246 1.64 -5.75 -7.49
CA ALA A 246 0.84 -6.29 -8.58
C ALA A 246 1.24 -5.73 -9.96
N MET A 247 2.55 -5.59 -10.22
CA MET A 247 3.07 -5.23 -11.54
C MET A 247 2.92 -6.41 -12.52
N PHE A 248 2.75 -6.11 -13.81
CA PHE A 248 2.73 -7.15 -14.84
C PHE A 248 4.07 -7.93 -14.85
N PRO A 249 4.03 -9.25 -14.97
CA PRO A 249 2.89 -10.17 -15.09
C PRO A 249 2.32 -10.67 -13.75
N LEU A 250 2.84 -10.23 -12.60
CA LEU A 250 2.47 -10.70 -11.26
C LEU A 250 1.18 -10.06 -10.69
N HIS A 251 0.41 -9.36 -11.52
CA HIS A 251 -0.81 -8.62 -11.13
C HIS A 251 -2.04 -9.51 -10.92
N ILE A 252 -2.01 -10.74 -11.38
CA ILE A 252 -3.19 -11.63 -11.53
C ILE A 252 -3.91 -11.99 -10.23
N TRP A 253 -3.30 -11.77 -9.07
CA TRP A 253 -3.88 -12.04 -7.77
C TRP A 253 -4.78 -10.91 -7.25
N LEU A 254 -4.48 -9.67 -7.65
CA LEU A 254 -5.08 -8.48 -7.04
C LEU A 254 -6.58 -8.33 -7.35
N PRO A 255 -7.06 -8.54 -8.60
CA PRO A 255 -8.48 -8.50 -8.91
C PRO A 255 -9.28 -9.62 -8.21
N ASP A 256 -8.69 -10.80 -8.02
CA ASP A 256 -9.34 -11.92 -7.34
C ASP A 256 -9.38 -11.71 -5.81
N ALA A 257 -8.45 -10.94 -5.24
CA ALA A 257 -8.47 -10.56 -3.83
C ALA A 257 -9.74 -9.79 -3.41
N MET A 258 -10.56 -9.35 -4.39
CA MET A 258 -11.87 -8.72 -4.15
C MET A 258 -12.91 -9.65 -3.51
N GLU A 259 -12.66 -10.95 -3.42
CA GLU A 259 -13.51 -11.90 -2.69
C GLU A 259 -13.51 -11.69 -1.17
N GLY A 260 -12.51 -11.02 -0.64
CA GLY A 260 -12.46 -10.60 0.77
C GLY A 260 -13.48 -9.50 1.12
N PRO A 261 -13.73 -9.26 2.43
CA PRO A 261 -14.58 -8.16 2.88
C PRO A 261 -14.12 -6.81 2.33
N THR A 262 -15.05 -5.93 1.95
CA THR A 262 -14.68 -4.64 1.32
C THR A 262 -13.78 -3.73 2.18
N PRO A 263 -13.93 -3.65 3.53
CA PRO A 263 -12.97 -2.88 4.33
C PRO A 263 -11.53 -3.44 4.28
N VAL A 264 -11.39 -4.77 4.10
CA VAL A 264 -10.07 -5.39 3.84
C VAL A 264 -9.50 -4.94 2.50
N SER A 265 -10.35 -4.90 1.46
CA SER A 265 -9.94 -4.38 0.15
C SER A 265 -9.48 -2.92 0.27
N ALA A 266 -10.18 -2.08 1.03
CA ALA A 266 -9.75 -0.71 1.30
C ALA A 266 -8.36 -0.65 1.94
N LEU A 267 -8.09 -1.48 2.94
CA LEU A 267 -6.81 -1.50 3.64
C LEU A 267 -5.66 -1.99 2.74
N ILE A 268 -5.84 -3.14 2.07
CA ILE A 268 -4.82 -3.75 1.19
C ILE A 268 -4.44 -2.82 0.04
N HIS A 269 -5.43 -2.17 -0.59
CA HIS A 269 -5.25 -1.44 -1.84
C HIS A 269 -4.90 0.04 -1.66
N ALA A 270 -5.15 0.63 -0.49
CA ALA A 270 -4.92 2.06 -0.28
C ALA A 270 -3.52 2.35 0.28
N ALA A 271 -3.21 1.82 1.46
CA ALA A 271 -2.12 2.32 2.29
C ALA A 271 -1.10 1.24 2.71
N THR A 272 -1.28 -0.02 2.30
CA THR A 272 -0.52 -1.11 2.92
C THR A 272 0.12 -2.05 1.90
N MET A 273 -0.40 -3.25 1.67
CA MET A 273 0.29 -4.31 0.93
C MET A 273 0.79 -3.89 -0.45
N VAL A 274 -0.05 -3.22 -1.26
CA VAL A 274 0.31 -2.86 -2.64
C VAL A 274 1.31 -1.71 -2.72
N VAL A 275 1.40 -0.85 -1.71
CA VAL A 275 2.39 0.23 -1.64
C VAL A 275 3.71 -0.23 -1.04
N ALA A 276 3.77 -1.44 -0.46
CA ALA A 276 5.01 -1.98 0.13
C ALA A 276 6.13 -2.10 -0.91
N GLY A 277 5.81 -2.47 -2.16
CA GLY A 277 6.81 -2.54 -3.22
C GLY A 277 7.34 -1.16 -3.62
N VAL A 278 6.47 -0.15 -3.72
CA VAL A 278 6.89 1.25 -3.95
C VAL A 278 7.80 1.71 -2.80
N TYR A 279 7.42 1.41 -1.57
CA TYR A 279 8.21 1.74 -0.38
C TYR A 279 9.58 1.03 -0.38
N LEU A 280 9.65 -0.24 -0.77
CA LEU A 280 10.92 -0.97 -0.89
C LEU A 280 11.85 -0.31 -1.90
N ILE A 281 11.36 0.04 -3.10
CA ILE A 281 12.18 0.73 -4.11
C ILE A 281 12.62 2.11 -3.61
N ALA A 282 11.72 2.86 -2.97
CA ALA A 282 12.07 4.15 -2.38
C ALA A 282 13.11 4.02 -1.26
N ARG A 283 13.00 3.01 -0.38
CA ARG A 283 13.96 2.72 0.70
C ARG A 283 15.35 2.39 0.16
N MET A 284 15.42 1.62 -0.92
CA MET A 284 16.66 1.17 -1.54
C MET A 284 17.08 2.07 -2.71
N PHE A 285 16.45 3.23 -2.88
CA PHE A 285 16.65 4.10 -4.04
C PHE A 285 18.13 4.48 -4.29
N PRO A 286 18.94 4.81 -3.28
CA PRO A 286 20.36 5.08 -3.51
C PRO A 286 21.11 3.93 -4.19
N LEU A 287 20.79 2.67 -3.85
CA LEU A 287 21.41 1.51 -4.50
C LEU A 287 20.96 1.39 -5.97
N TYR A 288 19.67 1.56 -6.23
CA TYR A 288 19.16 1.58 -7.59
C TYR A 288 19.83 2.65 -8.43
N TYR A 289 19.96 3.85 -7.87
CA TYR A 289 20.52 5.01 -8.57
C TYR A 289 22.02 4.84 -8.88
N PHE A 290 22.82 4.47 -7.87
CA PHE A 290 24.28 4.45 -8.00
C PHE A 290 24.85 3.10 -8.46
N ALA A 291 24.21 1.96 -8.12
CA ALA A 291 24.75 0.63 -8.39
C ALA A 291 24.05 -0.09 -9.55
N ALA A 292 22.79 0.21 -9.85
CA ALA A 292 22.00 -0.51 -10.85
C ALA A 292 20.98 0.39 -11.58
N PRO A 293 21.40 1.46 -12.29
CA PRO A 293 20.50 2.37 -12.99
C PRO A 293 19.75 1.71 -14.16
N ASP A 294 20.29 0.63 -14.71
CA ASP A 294 19.64 -0.23 -15.70
C ASP A 294 18.32 -0.84 -15.16
N VAL A 295 18.29 -1.19 -13.86
CA VAL A 295 17.07 -1.71 -13.23
C VAL A 295 16.02 -0.60 -13.05
N LEU A 296 16.39 0.66 -12.81
CA LEU A 296 15.43 1.78 -12.81
C LEU A 296 14.77 1.95 -14.18
N THR A 297 15.54 1.79 -15.25
CA THR A 297 14.99 1.76 -16.61
C THR A 297 13.97 0.64 -16.79
N LEU A 298 14.29 -0.58 -16.31
CA LEU A 298 13.35 -1.71 -16.33
C LEU A 298 12.07 -1.38 -15.54
N ILE A 299 12.20 -0.80 -14.34
CA ILE A 299 11.04 -0.39 -13.51
C ILE A 299 10.17 0.62 -14.25
N THR A 300 10.76 1.58 -14.95
CA THR A 300 10.05 2.60 -15.74
C THR A 300 9.19 1.96 -16.81
N TYR A 301 9.75 1.09 -17.64
CA TYR A 301 8.99 0.47 -18.75
C TYR A 301 7.96 -0.55 -18.28
N VAL A 302 8.28 -1.38 -17.29
CA VAL A 302 7.32 -2.30 -16.66
C VAL A 302 6.18 -1.52 -16.02
N GLY A 303 6.50 -0.42 -15.33
CA GLY A 303 5.50 0.45 -14.73
C GLY A 303 4.59 1.11 -15.78
N ALA A 304 5.15 1.71 -16.83
CA ALA A 304 4.37 2.36 -17.89
C ALA A 304 3.44 1.37 -18.62
N PHE A 305 3.95 0.18 -18.95
CA PHE A 305 3.14 -0.88 -19.54
C PHE A 305 2.01 -1.32 -18.60
N THR A 306 2.33 -1.55 -17.32
CA THR A 306 1.35 -1.97 -16.32
C THR A 306 0.27 -0.91 -16.11
N ALA A 307 0.64 0.38 -16.09
CA ALA A 307 -0.30 1.49 -15.92
C ALA A 307 -1.33 1.53 -17.05
N LEU A 308 -0.86 1.43 -18.30
CA LEU A 308 -1.73 1.41 -19.48
C LEU A 308 -2.60 0.16 -19.53
N PHE A 309 -1.99 -1.01 -19.38
CA PHE A 309 -2.66 -2.31 -19.39
C PHE A 309 -3.81 -2.36 -18.38
N ALA A 310 -3.54 -1.97 -17.13
CA ALA A 310 -4.55 -1.99 -16.08
C ALA A 310 -5.67 -0.95 -16.32
N ALA A 311 -5.34 0.24 -16.84
CA ALA A 311 -6.34 1.26 -17.16
C ALA A 311 -7.31 0.80 -18.26
N VAL A 312 -6.80 0.14 -19.30
CA VAL A 312 -7.63 -0.42 -20.38
C VAL A 312 -8.57 -1.51 -19.84
N ILE A 313 -8.07 -2.40 -19.00
CA ILE A 313 -8.91 -3.45 -18.39
C ILE A 313 -9.98 -2.84 -17.46
N ALA A 314 -9.64 -1.79 -16.69
CA ALA A 314 -10.60 -1.13 -15.81
C ALA A 314 -11.85 -0.61 -16.55
N ILE A 315 -11.71 -0.22 -17.82
CA ILE A 315 -12.83 0.26 -18.65
C ILE A 315 -13.87 -0.86 -18.89
N THR A 316 -13.44 -2.09 -18.99
CA THR A 316 -14.31 -3.22 -19.35
C THR A 316 -14.98 -3.89 -18.16
N GLN A 317 -14.49 -3.64 -16.93
CA GLN A 317 -15.03 -4.28 -15.73
C GLN A 317 -16.46 -3.83 -15.42
N THR A 318 -17.27 -4.77 -14.93
CA THR A 318 -18.66 -4.55 -14.49
C THR A 318 -18.81 -4.58 -12.97
N ASP A 319 -17.91 -5.25 -12.25
CA ASP A 319 -17.86 -5.29 -10.80
C ASP A 319 -17.16 -4.03 -10.26
N ILE A 320 -17.84 -3.30 -9.33
CA ILE A 320 -17.33 -2.05 -8.73
C ILE A 320 -15.96 -2.25 -8.07
N LYS A 321 -15.75 -3.36 -7.34
CA LYS A 321 -14.49 -3.65 -6.65
C LYS A 321 -13.38 -3.97 -7.64
N ARG A 322 -13.68 -4.68 -8.73
CA ARG A 322 -12.69 -5.00 -9.78
C ARG A 322 -12.25 -3.76 -10.56
N VAL A 323 -13.17 -2.82 -10.86
CA VAL A 323 -12.78 -1.52 -11.44
C VAL A 323 -11.76 -0.83 -10.53
N LEU A 324 -12.04 -0.76 -9.22
CA LEU A 324 -11.14 -0.15 -8.25
C LEU A 324 -9.82 -0.90 -8.08
N ALA A 325 -9.81 -2.24 -8.22
CA ALA A 325 -8.60 -3.04 -8.18
C ALA A 325 -7.66 -2.74 -9.36
N PHE A 326 -8.17 -2.75 -10.60
CA PHE A 326 -7.37 -2.38 -11.77
C PHE A 326 -6.94 -0.92 -11.75
N SER A 327 -7.78 -0.05 -11.22
CA SER A 327 -7.42 1.33 -10.95
C SER A 327 -6.26 1.43 -9.92
N THR A 328 -6.20 0.55 -8.92
CA THR A 328 -5.07 0.49 -7.98
C THR A 328 -3.79 0.07 -8.69
N ILE A 329 -3.82 -1.02 -9.49
CA ILE A 329 -2.66 -1.47 -10.26
C ILE A 329 -2.11 -0.33 -11.12
N SER A 330 -2.99 0.39 -11.81
CA SER A 330 -2.62 1.53 -12.65
C SER A 330 -1.95 2.66 -11.86
N GLN A 331 -2.48 3.05 -10.69
CA GLN A 331 -1.92 4.14 -9.88
C GLN A 331 -0.61 3.75 -9.18
N ILE A 332 -0.48 2.51 -8.72
CA ILE A 332 0.80 2.02 -8.17
C ILE A 332 1.87 1.99 -9.26
N ALA A 333 1.50 1.62 -10.48
CA ALA A 333 2.39 1.63 -11.62
C ALA A 333 2.89 3.06 -11.95
N TYR A 334 2.04 4.10 -11.80
CA TYR A 334 2.47 5.50 -11.87
C TYR A 334 3.59 5.81 -10.88
N MET A 335 3.46 5.37 -9.62
CA MET A 335 4.48 5.59 -8.59
C MET A 335 5.79 4.88 -8.95
N MET A 336 5.71 3.66 -9.50
CA MET A 336 6.88 2.92 -9.98
C MET A 336 7.58 3.65 -11.13
N VAL A 337 6.83 4.18 -12.10
CA VAL A 337 7.40 5.00 -13.18
C VAL A 337 8.10 6.22 -12.62
N ALA A 338 7.48 6.93 -11.68
CA ALA A 338 8.06 8.11 -11.07
C ALA A 338 9.41 7.81 -10.39
N LEU A 339 9.51 6.71 -9.65
CA LEU A 339 10.78 6.25 -9.08
C LEU A 339 11.79 5.90 -10.17
N GLY A 340 11.34 5.19 -11.22
CA GLY A 340 12.22 4.77 -12.32
C GLY A 340 12.83 5.96 -13.09
N VAL A 341 12.02 6.97 -13.44
CA VAL A 341 12.52 8.16 -14.15
C VAL A 341 13.38 9.08 -13.27
N SER A 342 13.28 8.98 -11.95
CA SER A 342 14.08 9.76 -11.01
C SER A 342 15.58 9.43 -11.06
N GLY A 343 15.96 8.28 -11.62
CA GLY A 343 17.34 7.84 -11.79
C GLY A 343 18.04 8.35 -13.03
N MET A 344 17.40 9.12 -13.88
CA MET A 344 17.85 9.41 -15.24
C MET A 344 17.83 10.93 -15.48
N GLY A 345 18.85 11.47 -16.15
CA GLY A 345 18.79 12.82 -16.73
C GLY A 345 19.12 14.02 -15.82
N GLY A 346 19.77 13.86 -14.68
CA GLY A 346 20.29 14.99 -13.88
C GLY A 346 19.29 15.68 -12.94
N HIS A 347 18.02 15.29 -12.94
CA HIS A 347 16.98 15.73 -12.00
C HIS A 347 16.73 14.68 -10.94
N ALA A 348 17.80 14.25 -10.26
CA ALA A 348 17.73 13.27 -9.20
C ALA A 348 16.82 13.74 -8.06
N GLY A 349 15.77 12.97 -7.77
CA GLY A 349 14.87 13.23 -6.64
C GLY A 349 13.48 13.76 -7.00
N GLU A 350 13.25 14.39 -8.14
CA GLU A 350 11.91 14.91 -8.50
C GLU A 350 10.88 13.77 -8.59
N GLY A 351 11.17 12.75 -9.37
CA GLY A 351 10.28 11.58 -9.48
C GLY A 351 10.14 10.80 -8.19
N TYR A 352 11.20 10.73 -7.37
CA TYR A 352 11.15 10.13 -6.03
C TYR A 352 10.14 10.85 -5.14
N THR A 353 10.25 12.17 -5.04
CA THR A 353 9.34 13.01 -4.24
C THR A 353 7.90 12.91 -4.76
N ALA A 354 7.71 12.99 -6.09
CA ALA A 354 6.42 12.85 -6.74
C ALA A 354 5.77 11.48 -6.45
N SER A 355 6.56 10.39 -6.49
CA SER A 355 6.09 9.05 -6.16
C SER A 355 5.60 8.96 -4.72
N MET A 356 6.37 9.44 -3.75
CA MET A 356 6.02 9.40 -2.33
C MET A 356 4.84 10.32 -2.02
N PHE A 357 4.74 11.49 -2.67
CA PHE A 357 3.59 12.37 -2.57
C PHE A 357 2.32 11.72 -3.15
N HIS A 358 2.42 11.08 -4.31
CA HIS A 358 1.28 10.36 -4.88
C HIS A 358 0.87 9.15 -4.03
N LEU A 359 1.82 8.46 -3.40
CA LEU A 359 1.52 7.40 -2.43
C LEU A 359 0.70 7.93 -1.26
N PHE A 360 1.07 9.08 -0.71
CA PHE A 360 0.33 9.73 0.38
C PHE A 360 -1.11 10.05 -0.03
N THR A 361 -1.30 10.78 -1.13
CA THR A 361 -2.64 11.17 -1.60
C THR A 361 -3.48 9.96 -2.02
N HIS A 362 -2.85 8.97 -2.68
CA HIS A 362 -3.47 7.72 -3.10
C HIS A 362 -4.08 6.96 -1.92
N ALA A 363 -3.38 6.91 -0.79
CA ALA A 363 -3.87 6.19 0.39
C ALA A 363 -5.24 6.72 0.85
N PHE A 364 -5.45 8.02 0.84
CA PHE A 364 -6.70 8.65 1.26
C PHE A 364 -7.82 8.44 0.23
N PHE A 365 -7.63 8.87 -1.02
CA PHE A 365 -8.71 8.76 -2.00
C PHE A 365 -9.04 7.31 -2.35
N LYS A 366 -8.07 6.40 -2.29
CA LYS A 366 -8.33 5.00 -2.59
C LYS A 366 -9.07 4.29 -1.45
N ALA A 367 -8.71 4.57 -0.19
CA ALA A 367 -9.46 4.08 0.95
C ALA A 367 -10.92 4.57 0.88
N LEU A 368 -11.11 5.86 0.58
CA LEU A 368 -12.44 6.46 0.41
C LEU A 368 -13.25 5.79 -0.69
N LEU A 369 -12.66 5.52 -1.86
CA LEU A 369 -13.33 4.82 -2.97
C LEU A 369 -13.78 3.41 -2.60
N PHE A 370 -12.92 2.62 -1.95
CA PHE A 370 -13.28 1.27 -1.53
C PHE A 370 -14.31 1.25 -0.41
N LEU A 371 -14.19 2.13 0.59
CA LEU A 371 -15.18 2.23 1.66
C LEU A 371 -16.52 2.75 1.10
N GLY A 372 -16.50 3.72 0.20
CA GLY A 372 -17.70 4.19 -0.50
C GLY A 372 -18.36 3.10 -1.35
N ALA A 373 -17.54 2.30 -2.08
CA ALA A 373 -18.03 1.11 -2.77
C ALA A 373 -18.66 0.10 -1.81
N GLY A 374 -18.06 -0.11 -0.64
CA GLY A 374 -18.63 -0.94 0.42
C GLY A 374 -19.99 -0.45 0.91
N ALA A 375 -20.18 0.85 1.08
CA ALA A 375 -21.45 1.43 1.46
C ALA A 375 -22.53 1.20 0.38
N VAL A 376 -22.16 1.35 -0.90
CA VAL A 376 -23.07 1.05 -2.04
C VAL A 376 -23.42 -0.44 -2.07
N ILE A 377 -22.44 -1.34 -1.95
CA ILE A 377 -22.66 -2.79 -1.93
C ILE A 377 -23.56 -3.19 -0.76
N HIS A 378 -23.35 -2.60 0.41
CA HIS A 378 -24.16 -2.87 1.60
C HIS A 378 -25.62 -2.45 1.42
N ALA A 379 -25.89 -1.37 0.67
CA ALA A 379 -27.23 -0.89 0.38
C ALA A 379 -27.96 -1.68 -0.72
N VAL A 380 -27.22 -2.24 -1.70
CA VAL A 380 -27.80 -2.91 -2.89
C VAL A 380 -27.64 -4.44 -2.84
N HIS A 381 -26.77 -4.95 -1.97
CA HIS A 381 -26.41 -6.37 -1.85
C HIS A 381 -25.85 -7.01 -3.14
N SER A 382 -25.21 -6.21 -4.02
CA SER A 382 -24.56 -6.66 -5.24
C SER A 382 -23.28 -5.88 -5.51
N ASN A 383 -22.28 -6.55 -6.09
CA ASN A 383 -21.06 -5.90 -6.58
C ASN A 383 -21.20 -5.40 -8.02
N GLU A 384 -22.20 -5.91 -8.77
CA GLU A 384 -22.37 -5.60 -10.20
C GLU A 384 -23.00 -4.22 -10.39
N MET A 385 -22.35 -3.38 -11.19
CA MET A 385 -22.84 -2.04 -11.53
C MET A 385 -24.17 -2.06 -12.29
N GLU A 386 -24.49 -3.18 -12.93
CA GLU A 386 -25.77 -3.34 -13.63
C GLU A 386 -26.97 -3.43 -12.68
N ALA A 387 -26.72 -3.87 -11.43
CA ALA A 387 -27.71 -3.88 -10.37
C ALA A 387 -27.88 -2.51 -9.68
N MET A 388 -27.04 -1.53 -10.02
CA MET A 388 -26.98 -0.19 -9.42
C MET A 388 -27.56 0.86 -10.38
N GLY A 389 -28.09 1.97 -9.84
CA GLY A 389 -28.55 3.11 -10.63
C GLY A 389 -29.41 4.07 -9.81
N GLY A 390 -29.26 5.39 -10.04
CA GLY A 390 -30.06 6.41 -9.35
C GLY A 390 -29.83 6.54 -7.85
N LEU A 391 -28.72 5.97 -7.32
CA LEU A 391 -28.48 5.84 -5.88
C LEU A 391 -28.20 7.17 -5.16
N ARG A 392 -27.95 8.27 -5.87
CA ARG A 392 -27.68 9.59 -5.25
C ARG A 392 -28.78 10.08 -4.29
N LYS A 393 -30.04 9.68 -4.55
CA LYS A 393 -31.19 10.07 -3.72
C LYS A 393 -31.25 9.30 -2.40
N TYR A 394 -30.71 8.08 -2.39
CA TYR A 394 -30.74 7.16 -1.26
C TYR A 394 -29.49 7.22 -0.41
N LEU A 395 -28.35 7.57 -1.02
CA LEU A 395 -27.02 7.58 -0.42
C LEU A 395 -26.35 8.97 -0.58
N PRO A 396 -26.92 10.07 -0.06
CA PRO A 396 -26.45 11.43 -0.34
C PRO A 396 -25.03 11.68 0.19
N VAL A 397 -24.66 11.20 1.39
CA VAL A 397 -23.33 11.40 1.96
C VAL A 397 -22.31 10.54 1.22
N THR A 398 -22.61 9.25 1.03
CA THR A 398 -21.77 8.32 0.26
C THR A 398 -21.54 8.85 -1.17
N HIS A 399 -22.58 9.39 -1.81
CA HIS A 399 -22.52 9.99 -3.14
C HIS A 399 -21.51 11.14 -3.22
N ILE A 400 -21.59 12.11 -2.30
CA ILE A 400 -20.73 13.30 -2.31
C ILE A 400 -19.28 12.91 -2.01
N THR A 401 -19.05 12.10 -0.99
CA THR A 401 -17.68 11.65 -0.63
C THR A 401 -17.03 10.80 -1.72
N PHE A 402 -17.81 9.95 -2.39
CA PHE A 402 -17.33 9.19 -3.55
C PHE A 402 -16.97 10.10 -4.73
N LEU A 403 -17.74 11.16 -4.98
CA LEU A 403 -17.46 12.15 -6.02
C LEU A 403 -16.14 12.90 -5.74
N VAL A 404 -15.91 13.32 -4.49
CA VAL A 404 -14.64 13.95 -4.07
C VAL A 404 -13.46 13.03 -4.39
N ALA A 405 -13.57 11.76 -4.07
CA ALA A 405 -12.52 10.79 -4.39
C ALA A 405 -12.35 10.58 -5.92
N CYS A 406 -13.44 10.61 -6.69
CA CYS A 406 -13.37 10.56 -8.15
C CYS A 406 -12.64 11.77 -8.75
N PHE A 407 -12.89 12.98 -8.25
CA PHE A 407 -12.15 14.17 -8.67
C PHE A 407 -10.67 14.07 -8.32
N SER A 408 -10.34 13.60 -7.11
CA SER A 408 -8.96 13.44 -6.69
C SER A 408 -8.20 12.44 -7.56
N ILE A 409 -8.73 11.22 -7.73
CA ILE A 409 -8.05 10.19 -8.55
C ILE A 409 -8.00 10.54 -10.04
N ALA A 410 -8.97 11.28 -10.57
CA ALA A 410 -8.96 11.77 -11.94
C ALA A 410 -7.90 12.86 -12.18
N GLY A 411 -7.40 13.48 -11.11
CA GLY A 411 -6.43 14.58 -11.22
C GLY A 411 -7.09 15.89 -11.62
N ILE A 412 -8.22 16.24 -11.01
CA ILE A 412 -8.95 17.48 -11.27
C ILE A 412 -8.58 18.51 -10.19
N PRO A 413 -8.17 19.76 -10.56
CA PRO A 413 -7.92 20.81 -9.59
C PRO A 413 -9.21 21.18 -8.81
N PRO A 414 -9.14 21.54 -7.54
CA PRO A 414 -7.96 21.69 -6.65
C PRO A 414 -7.67 20.46 -5.78
N PHE A 415 -8.11 19.26 -6.18
CA PHE A 415 -7.97 18.06 -5.36
C PHE A 415 -6.52 17.55 -5.31
N SER A 416 -6.17 16.86 -4.22
CA SER A 416 -4.79 16.42 -3.91
C SER A 416 -4.15 15.55 -5.00
N GLY A 417 -4.95 14.70 -5.66
CA GLY A 417 -4.47 13.85 -6.75
C GLY A 417 -4.05 14.60 -8.01
N PHE A 418 -4.54 15.83 -8.23
CA PHE A 418 -4.04 16.67 -9.31
C PHE A 418 -2.57 17.01 -9.12
N PHE A 419 -2.22 17.60 -7.99
CA PHE A 419 -0.84 18.02 -7.70
C PHE A 419 0.14 16.87 -7.76
N SER A 420 -0.18 15.75 -7.13
CA SER A 420 0.72 14.59 -7.11
C SER A 420 0.89 13.91 -8.48
N LYS A 421 -0.15 13.89 -9.33
CA LYS A 421 -0.03 13.39 -10.72
C LYS A 421 0.71 14.34 -11.63
N ASP A 422 0.48 15.63 -11.47
CA ASP A 422 1.16 16.66 -12.26
C ASP A 422 2.66 16.59 -12.05
N GLU A 423 3.13 16.43 -10.82
CA GLU A 423 4.55 16.22 -10.51
C GLU A 423 5.12 14.94 -11.16
N ILE A 424 4.37 13.82 -11.15
CA ILE A 424 4.81 12.60 -11.83
C ILE A 424 4.91 12.82 -13.35
N LEU A 425 3.92 13.48 -13.94
CA LEU A 425 3.92 13.79 -15.37
C LEU A 425 5.05 14.75 -15.73
N SER A 426 5.33 15.73 -14.88
CA SER A 426 6.44 16.67 -15.06
C SER A 426 7.79 15.94 -15.04
N ALA A 427 8.03 15.08 -14.06
CA ALA A 427 9.24 14.27 -13.99
C ALA A 427 9.39 13.36 -15.22
N ALA A 428 8.32 12.70 -15.66
CA ALA A 428 8.33 11.88 -16.86
C ALA A 428 8.59 12.71 -18.13
N PHE A 429 8.02 13.91 -18.23
CA PHE A 429 8.21 14.81 -19.37
C PHE A 429 9.66 15.28 -19.47
N GLY A 430 10.30 15.59 -18.37
CA GLY A 430 11.72 15.96 -18.31
C GLY A 430 12.64 14.83 -18.78
N HIS A 431 12.21 13.59 -18.60
CA HIS A 431 13.04 12.41 -18.85
C HIS A 431 12.79 11.74 -20.22
N ASP A 432 11.57 11.30 -20.50
CA ASP A 432 11.20 10.57 -21.72
C ASP A 432 9.80 10.97 -22.20
N LYS A 433 9.74 11.59 -23.39
CA LYS A 433 8.49 12.05 -24.00
C LYS A 433 7.51 10.91 -24.32
N PHE A 434 8.02 9.70 -24.61
CA PHE A 434 7.18 8.54 -24.87
C PHE A 434 6.50 8.07 -23.56
N ILE A 435 7.26 7.94 -22.48
CA ILE A 435 6.72 7.60 -21.16
C ILE A 435 5.71 8.65 -20.70
N PHE A 436 6.02 9.94 -20.86
CA PHE A 436 5.06 11.02 -20.58
C PHE A 436 3.76 10.85 -21.36
N ALA A 437 3.84 10.60 -22.69
CA ALA A 437 2.65 10.43 -23.53
C ALA A 437 1.80 9.23 -23.08
N VAL A 438 2.43 8.11 -22.70
CA VAL A 438 1.74 6.94 -22.16
C VAL A 438 1.03 7.32 -20.86
N LEU A 439 1.71 7.94 -19.90
CA LEU A 439 1.12 8.34 -18.62
C LEU A 439 -0.02 9.36 -18.81
N LEU A 440 0.14 10.32 -19.71
CA LEU A 440 -0.91 11.31 -20.03
C LEU A 440 -2.18 10.61 -20.58
N LEU A 441 -2.00 9.65 -21.49
CA LEU A 441 -3.10 8.83 -21.99
C LEU A 441 -3.79 8.07 -20.83
N VAL A 442 -3.01 7.45 -19.94
CA VAL A 442 -3.55 6.72 -18.78
C VAL A 442 -4.28 7.66 -17.83
N ALA A 443 -3.84 8.91 -17.67
CA ALA A 443 -4.58 9.91 -16.88
C ALA A 443 -5.99 10.15 -17.45
N GLY A 444 -6.11 10.31 -18.77
CA GLY A 444 -7.40 10.41 -19.45
C GLY A 444 -8.27 9.19 -19.28
N LEU A 445 -7.69 7.98 -19.45
CA LEU A 445 -8.40 6.72 -19.22
C LEU A 445 -8.86 6.58 -17.76
N THR A 446 -8.06 7.05 -16.80
CA THR A 446 -8.42 7.05 -15.37
C THR A 446 -9.65 7.89 -15.11
N ALA A 447 -9.70 9.11 -15.63
CA ALA A 447 -10.88 9.96 -15.53
C ALA A 447 -12.11 9.28 -16.16
N PHE A 448 -11.95 8.70 -17.35
CA PHE A 448 -13.02 8.03 -18.08
C PHE A 448 -13.64 6.87 -17.28
N TYR A 449 -12.83 5.88 -16.81
CA TYR A 449 -13.42 4.73 -16.10
C TYR A 449 -13.95 5.08 -14.72
N MET A 450 -13.37 6.06 -14.02
CA MET A 450 -13.87 6.50 -12.72
C MET A 450 -15.20 7.24 -12.84
N PHE A 451 -15.37 8.14 -13.81
CA PHE A 451 -16.65 8.81 -14.03
C PHE A 451 -17.70 7.87 -14.66
N ARG A 452 -17.29 6.91 -15.51
CA ARG A 452 -18.19 5.83 -15.94
C ARG A 452 -18.76 5.07 -14.74
N LEU A 453 -17.90 4.69 -13.78
CA LEU A 453 -18.31 4.02 -12.55
C LEU A 453 -19.28 4.89 -11.76
N TYR A 454 -18.90 6.14 -11.49
CA TYR A 454 -19.70 7.09 -10.72
C TYR A 454 -21.08 7.35 -11.34
N PHE A 455 -21.16 7.65 -12.64
CA PHE A 455 -22.43 7.95 -13.29
C PHE A 455 -23.35 6.73 -13.38
N ARG A 456 -22.80 5.53 -13.58
CA ARG A 456 -23.61 4.30 -13.59
C ARG A 456 -24.27 4.04 -12.24
N ILE A 457 -23.56 4.25 -11.15
CA ILE A 457 -24.03 3.96 -9.79
C ILE A 457 -25.01 5.03 -9.30
N PHE A 458 -24.63 6.30 -9.39
CA PHE A 458 -25.36 7.37 -8.72
C PHE A 458 -26.37 8.09 -9.60
N TRP A 459 -26.15 8.14 -10.92
CA TRP A 459 -26.97 8.90 -11.86
C TRP A 459 -27.74 8.05 -12.88
N GLY A 460 -27.35 6.82 -13.12
CA GLY A 460 -27.99 5.91 -14.05
C GLY A 460 -29.49 5.72 -13.80
N THR A 461 -30.17 5.02 -14.69
CA THR A 461 -31.59 4.68 -14.55
C THR A 461 -31.83 3.96 -13.23
N GLU A 462 -32.78 4.44 -12.45
CA GLU A 462 -33.17 3.84 -11.17
C GLU A 462 -33.61 2.38 -11.38
N ARG A 463 -33.01 1.46 -10.62
CA ARG A 463 -33.34 0.04 -10.67
C ARG A 463 -34.46 -0.30 -9.70
N LYS A 464 -35.16 -1.39 -9.93
CA LYS A 464 -36.08 -1.96 -8.94
C LYS A 464 -35.27 -2.70 -7.90
N TYR A 465 -35.21 -2.15 -6.70
CA TYR A 465 -34.55 -2.77 -5.55
C TYR A 465 -35.53 -3.62 -4.75
N GLU A 466 -35.14 -4.84 -4.37
CA GLU A 466 -35.96 -5.72 -3.51
C GLU A 466 -36.18 -5.08 -2.13
N VAL A 467 -35.12 -4.46 -1.59
CA VAL A 467 -35.15 -3.65 -0.37
C VAL A 467 -34.77 -2.23 -0.74
N ARG A 468 -35.55 -1.25 -0.26
CA ARG A 468 -35.25 0.17 -0.53
C ARG A 468 -33.85 0.52 0.00
N PRO A 469 -32.92 0.97 -0.84
CA PRO A 469 -31.62 1.40 -0.39
C PRO A 469 -31.74 2.53 0.65
N HIS A 470 -30.86 2.50 1.64
CA HIS A 470 -30.76 3.54 2.67
C HIS A 470 -29.30 3.88 2.93
N GLU A 471 -29.06 5.08 3.46
CA GLU A 471 -27.71 5.53 3.78
C GLU A 471 -27.06 4.63 4.83
N ALA A 472 -25.74 4.52 4.75
CA ALA A 472 -24.94 3.71 5.64
C ALA A 472 -25.00 4.25 7.10
N PRO A 473 -24.81 3.40 8.12
CA PRO A 473 -24.81 3.84 9.52
C PRO A 473 -23.63 4.80 9.81
N ALA A 474 -23.76 5.59 10.87
CA ALA A 474 -22.76 6.61 11.25
C ALA A 474 -21.33 6.05 11.37
N SER A 475 -21.15 4.81 11.86
CA SER A 475 -19.84 4.17 11.94
C SER A 475 -19.16 3.98 10.57
N MET A 476 -19.94 3.89 9.50
CA MET A 476 -19.42 3.84 8.13
C MET A 476 -19.28 5.23 7.52
N LEU A 477 -20.19 6.17 7.81
CA LEU A 477 -20.15 7.52 7.25
C LEU A 477 -19.03 8.39 7.81
N VAL A 478 -18.70 8.28 9.11
CA VAL A 478 -17.62 9.06 9.73
C VAL A 478 -16.29 8.85 9.00
N PRO A 479 -15.84 7.60 8.73
CA PRO A 479 -14.64 7.37 7.92
C PRO A 479 -14.72 7.94 6.50
N LEU A 480 -15.89 7.88 5.83
CA LEU A 480 -16.04 8.44 4.49
C LEU A 480 -15.86 9.96 4.48
N VAL A 481 -16.47 10.66 5.44
CA VAL A 481 -16.36 12.12 5.57
C VAL A 481 -14.95 12.53 5.98
N PHE A 482 -14.30 11.75 6.87
CA PHE A 482 -12.93 12.05 7.31
C PHE A 482 -11.91 11.92 6.17
N LEU A 483 -12.07 10.93 5.29
CA LEU A 483 -11.15 10.67 4.19
C LEU A 483 -11.41 11.57 2.96
N ALA A 484 -12.58 12.21 2.89
CA ALA A 484 -12.97 13.12 1.82
C ALA A 484 -12.37 14.52 1.99
#